data_20b3465774aefa96ba44bc00ce867772
#
_entry.id   20b3465774aefa96ba44bc00ce867772
#
_cell.length_a   1.000
_cell.length_b   1.000
_cell.length_c   1.000
_cell.angle_alpha   90.00
_cell.angle_beta   90.00
_cell.angle_gamma   90.00
#
_symmetry.space_group_name_H-M   'P 1'
#
loop_
_entity.id
_entity.type
_entity.pdbx_description
1 polymer ?
#
loop_
_entity_poly.entity_id
_entity_poly.type
_entity_poly.pdbx_seq_one_letter_code
_entity_poly.pdbx_strand_id
1 'polypeptide(L)'
;TLFSASVIAESIPRIWDTHPQEAQRGLEELQQLTRGALAEMRALLLELRPSTLTEKPLGDLLRNLAEATTSRTRVPVELSVEGDDVLPTQVQVALYRIAQEALNNVVKHAGATEVVVRLHAADSDVTLFVQDNGTGFDPTVAPPAGHFGVNIMRERAQQIGAALDITSEPGSSTRVTVHWTREKGTIHGQA
;
A
#
# COMPACT_ATOMS: atom_id res chain seq x y z
N THR A 1 -3.13 -18.85 -3.06
CA THR A 1 -3.65 -18.08 -4.23
C THR A 1 -3.40 -18.79 -5.57
N LEU A 2 -2.17 -19.14 -5.94
CA LEU A 2 -1.89 -19.81 -7.22
C LEU A 2 -2.48 -21.22 -7.29
N PHE A 3 -2.48 -21.97 -6.20
CA PHE A 3 -3.11 -23.29 -6.14
C PHE A 3 -4.62 -23.20 -6.38
N SER A 4 -5.29 -22.26 -5.74
CA SER A 4 -6.74 -22.04 -5.96
C SER A 4 -7.05 -21.64 -7.40
N ALA A 5 -6.22 -20.78 -8.01
CA ALA A 5 -6.35 -20.39 -9.41
C ALA A 5 -6.21 -21.59 -10.36
N SER A 6 -5.28 -22.52 -10.07
CA SER A 6 -5.10 -23.74 -10.86
C SER A 6 -6.32 -24.66 -10.78
N VAL A 7 -6.87 -24.88 -9.58
CA VAL A 7 -8.07 -25.70 -9.37
C VAL A 7 -9.28 -25.12 -10.11
N ILE A 8 -9.48 -23.79 -10.02
CA ILE A 8 -10.56 -23.11 -10.73
C ILE A 8 -10.37 -23.24 -12.24
N ALA A 9 -9.16 -23.00 -12.76
CA ALA A 9 -8.86 -23.14 -14.18
C ALA A 9 -9.16 -24.54 -14.72
N GLU A 10 -8.88 -25.61 -13.93
CA GLU A 10 -9.17 -26.98 -14.31
C GLU A 10 -10.66 -27.33 -14.25
N SER A 11 -11.42 -26.66 -13.40
CA SER A 11 -12.87 -26.92 -13.23
C SER A 11 -13.72 -26.27 -14.31
N ILE A 12 -13.35 -25.07 -14.78
CA ILE A 12 -14.13 -24.28 -15.75
C ILE A 12 -14.51 -25.07 -17.01
N PRO A 13 -13.58 -25.77 -17.72
CA PRO A 13 -13.94 -26.53 -18.93
C PRO A 13 -14.97 -27.63 -18.68
N ARG A 14 -14.99 -28.19 -17.46
CA ARG A 14 -15.88 -29.33 -17.12
C ARG A 14 -17.32 -28.87 -16.88
N ILE A 15 -17.51 -27.62 -16.45
CA ILE A 15 -18.84 -27.08 -16.12
C ILE A 15 -19.37 -26.09 -17.16
N TRP A 16 -18.55 -25.78 -18.20
CA TRP A 16 -18.87 -24.75 -19.18
C TRP A 16 -20.22 -24.98 -19.87
N ASP A 17 -20.49 -26.19 -20.32
CA ASP A 17 -21.70 -26.51 -21.05
C ASP A 17 -22.91 -26.82 -20.15
N THR A 18 -22.63 -27.28 -18.92
CA THR A 18 -23.70 -27.71 -17.97
C THR A 18 -24.11 -26.62 -17.00
N HIS A 19 -23.18 -25.74 -16.60
CA HIS A 19 -23.40 -24.68 -15.63
C HIS A 19 -22.69 -23.37 -16.06
N PRO A 20 -23.12 -22.72 -17.15
CA PRO A 20 -22.40 -21.59 -17.73
C PRO A 20 -22.26 -20.38 -16.79
N GLN A 21 -23.23 -20.15 -15.90
CA GLN A 21 -23.16 -19.07 -14.90
C GLN A 21 -22.08 -19.31 -13.85
N GLU A 22 -21.88 -20.56 -13.43
CA GLU A 22 -20.82 -20.94 -12.50
C GLU A 22 -19.44 -20.87 -13.16
N ALA A 23 -19.36 -21.29 -14.44
CA ALA A 23 -18.14 -21.17 -15.24
C ALA A 23 -17.72 -19.70 -15.39
N GLN A 24 -18.67 -18.79 -15.64
CA GLN A 24 -18.40 -17.36 -15.76
C GLN A 24 -17.89 -16.77 -14.43
N ARG A 25 -18.53 -17.11 -13.29
CA ARG A 25 -18.06 -16.69 -11.95
C ARG A 25 -16.66 -17.22 -11.66
N GLY A 26 -16.39 -18.48 -12.02
CA GLY A 26 -15.05 -19.08 -11.89
C GLY A 26 -14.00 -18.32 -12.71
N LEU A 27 -14.35 -17.85 -13.90
CA LEU A 27 -13.46 -17.06 -14.76
C LEU A 27 -13.14 -15.69 -14.14
N GLU A 28 -14.13 -15.02 -13.59
CA GLU A 28 -13.97 -13.74 -12.86
C GLU A 28 -13.07 -13.92 -11.63
N GLU A 29 -13.31 -14.98 -10.86
CA GLU A 29 -12.48 -15.31 -9.69
C GLU A 29 -11.04 -15.65 -10.08
N LEU A 30 -10.85 -16.41 -11.17
CA LEU A 30 -9.53 -16.71 -11.71
C LEU A 30 -8.78 -15.46 -12.13
N GLN A 31 -9.47 -14.50 -12.79
CA GLN A 31 -8.89 -13.22 -13.16
C GLN A 31 -8.45 -12.42 -11.94
N GLN A 32 -9.27 -12.36 -10.88
CA GLN A 32 -8.92 -11.67 -9.64
C GLN A 32 -7.71 -12.31 -8.96
N LEU A 33 -7.69 -13.64 -8.84
CA LEU A 33 -6.57 -14.38 -8.23
C LEU A 33 -5.26 -14.19 -9.00
N THR A 34 -5.34 -14.19 -10.34
CA THR A 34 -4.17 -13.98 -11.19
C THR A 34 -3.61 -12.56 -11.08
N ARG A 35 -4.49 -11.54 -11.09
CA ARG A 35 -4.08 -10.14 -10.89
C ARG A 35 -3.45 -9.94 -9.50
N GLY A 36 -4.06 -10.53 -8.46
CA GLY A 36 -3.52 -10.49 -7.11
C GLY A 36 -2.14 -11.13 -6.99
N ALA A 37 -1.96 -12.32 -7.57
CA ALA A 37 -0.66 -13.00 -7.58
C ALA A 37 0.42 -12.20 -8.32
N LEU A 38 0.09 -11.59 -9.45
CA LEU A 38 1.01 -10.72 -10.19
C LEU A 38 1.39 -9.46 -9.38
N ALA A 39 0.44 -8.88 -8.65
CA ALA A 39 0.69 -7.72 -7.81
C ALA A 39 1.55 -8.09 -6.59
N GLU A 40 1.31 -9.25 -5.96
CA GLU A 40 2.16 -9.80 -4.90
C GLU A 40 3.59 -10.07 -5.39
N MET A 41 3.75 -10.69 -6.57
CA MET A 41 5.07 -10.93 -7.16
C MET A 41 5.80 -9.62 -7.46
N ARG A 42 5.10 -8.60 -7.98
CA ARG A 42 5.68 -7.26 -8.18
C ARG A 42 6.11 -6.63 -6.86
N ALA A 43 5.28 -6.72 -5.81
CA ALA A 43 5.63 -6.22 -4.48
C ALA A 43 6.88 -6.91 -3.92
N LEU A 44 6.99 -8.24 -4.04
CA LEU A 44 8.17 -9.00 -3.62
C LEU A 44 9.42 -8.64 -4.45
N LEU A 45 9.28 -8.45 -5.76
CA LEU A 45 10.39 -8.00 -6.62
C LEU A 45 10.88 -6.60 -6.23
N LEU A 46 9.97 -5.71 -5.83
CA LEU A 46 10.30 -4.38 -5.30
C LEU A 46 11.02 -4.46 -3.95
N GLU A 47 10.74 -5.50 -3.14
CA GLU A 47 11.50 -5.78 -1.91
C GLU A 47 12.94 -6.20 -2.19
N LEU A 48 13.14 -7.01 -3.23
CA LEU A 48 14.44 -7.60 -3.56
C LEU A 48 15.32 -6.67 -4.43
N ARG A 49 14.74 -5.66 -5.10
CA ARG A 49 15.46 -4.71 -5.95
C ARG A 49 15.02 -3.28 -5.66
N PRO A 50 15.72 -2.56 -4.77
CA PRO A 50 15.45 -1.14 -4.52
C PRO A 50 15.49 -0.25 -5.77
N SER A 51 16.25 -0.64 -6.80
CA SER A 51 16.34 0.08 -8.08
C SER A 51 14.99 0.17 -8.82
N THR A 52 14.13 -0.84 -8.72
CA THR A 52 12.79 -0.79 -9.34
C THR A 52 11.83 0.20 -8.66
N LEU A 53 12.08 0.55 -7.40
CA LEU A 53 11.32 1.59 -6.70
C LEU A 53 11.67 3.00 -7.21
N THR A 54 12.75 3.15 -7.95
CA THR A 54 13.25 4.45 -8.44
C THR A 54 13.00 4.66 -9.94
N GLU A 55 12.64 3.59 -10.66
CA GLU A 55 12.36 3.64 -12.10
C GLU A 55 10.95 4.12 -12.44
N LYS A 56 10.03 4.13 -11.47
CA LYS A 56 8.62 4.51 -11.65
C LYS A 56 8.22 5.60 -10.67
N PRO A 57 7.31 6.50 -11.04
CA PRO A 57 6.73 7.47 -10.13
C PRO A 57 6.09 6.80 -8.91
N LEU A 58 6.13 7.47 -7.76
CA LEU A 58 5.53 6.94 -6.51
C LEU A 58 4.04 6.63 -6.67
N GLY A 59 3.31 7.45 -7.41
CA GLY A 59 1.88 7.23 -7.68
C GLY A 59 1.60 5.90 -8.36
N ASP A 60 2.44 5.48 -9.33
CA ASP A 60 2.29 4.18 -10.01
C ASP A 60 2.61 3.01 -9.08
N LEU A 61 3.60 3.18 -8.21
CA LEU A 61 3.94 2.17 -7.20
C LEU A 61 2.81 2.00 -6.19
N LEU A 62 2.19 3.10 -5.74
CA LEU A 62 1.04 3.08 -4.84
C LEU A 62 -0.19 2.46 -5.51
N ARG A 63 -0.40 2.69 -6.81
CA ARG A 63 -1.49 2.06 -7.57
C ARG A 63 -1.36 0.53 -7.59
N ASN A 64 -0.16 0.03 -7.89
CA ASN A 64 0.12 -1.41 -7.84
C ASN A 64 -0.10 -1.99 -6.42
N LEU A 65 0.29 -1.24 -5.40
CA LEU A 65 0.12 -1.65 -4.00
C LEU A 65 -1.35 -1.68 -3.58
N ALA A 66 -2.15 -0.69 -3.99
CA ALA A 66 -3.58 -0.63 -3.75
C ALA A 66 -4.32 -1.80 -4.44
N GLU A 67 -3.99 -2.08 -5.71
CA GLU A 67 -4.55 -3.21 -6.46
C GLU A 67 -4.21 -4.56 -5.81
N ALA A 68 -2.96 -4.75 -5.36
CA ALA A 68 -2.54 -5.94 -4.64
C ALA A 68 -3.30 -6.13 -3.33
N THR A 69 -3.49 -5.04 -2.58
CA THR A 69 -4.22 -5.06 -1.31
C THR A 69 -5.68 -5.41 -1.54
N THR A 70 -6.36 -4.75 -2.48
CA THR A 70 -7.75 -5.02 -2.85
C THR A 70 -7.94 -6.49 -3.28
N SER A 71 -7.05 -7.01 -4.12
CA SER A 71 -7.12 -8.39 -4.60
C SER A 71 -6.97 -9.43 -3.48
N ARG A 72 -6.16 -9.13 -2.47
CA ARG A 72 -5.88 -10.02 -1.35
C ARG A 72 -6.96 -10.02 -0.29
N THR A 73 -7.57 -8.87 -0.01
CA THR A 73 -8.52 -8.68 1.08
C THR A 73 -9.97 -8.59 0.61
N ARG A 74 -10.20 -8.31 -0.66
CA ARG A 74 -11.49 -7.89 -1.24
C ARG A 74 -12.01 -6.56 -0.67
N VAL A 75 -11.18 -5.85 0.09
CA VAL A 75 -11.49 -4.51 0.59
C VAL A 75 -11.06 -3.50 -0.47
N PRO A 76 -11.97 -2.63 -0.93
CA PRO A 76 -11.63 -1.59 -1.90
C PRO A 76 -10.62 -0.61 -1.29
N VAL A 77 -9.56 -0.32 -2.07
CA VAL A 77 -8.59 0.72 -1.76
C VAL A 77 -8.78 1.85 -2.76
N GLU A 78 -9.36 2.96 -2.31
CA GLU A 78 -9.48 4.17 -3.10
C GLU A 78 -8.13 4.90 -3.11
N LEU A 79 -7.56 5.12 -4.31
CA LEU A 79 -6.29 5.85 -4.48
C LEU A 79 -6.51 7.16 -5.22
N SER A 80 -6.08 8.27 -4.62
CA SER A 80 -5.96 9.57 -5.26
C SER A 80 -4.49 10.00 -5.31
N VAL A 81 -4.02 10.41 -6.48
CA VAL A 81 -2.66 10.92 -6.70
C VAL A 81 -2.76 12.29 -7.33
N GLU A 82 -2.23 13.28 -6.65
CA GLU A 82 -2.18 14.68 -7.11
C GLU A 82 -0.72 15.14 -7.17
N GLY A 83 -0.32 15.66 -8.33
CA GLY A 83 1.06 16.07 -8.61
C GLY A 83 1.91 14.92 -9.14
N ASP A 84 3.02 15.26 -9.79
CA ASP A 84 3.92 14.32 -10.45
C ASP A 84 5.40 14.72 -10.23
N ASP A 85 5.72 15.15 -9.03
CA ASP A 85 7.07 15.59 -8.69
C ASP A 85 8.04 14.43 -8.60
N VAL A 86 9.21 14.61 -9.22
CA VAL A 86 10.33 13.68 -9.08
C VAL A 86 10.89 13.80 -7.67
N LEU A 87 10.64 12.79 -6.87
CA LEU A 87 11.12 12.71 -5.50
C LEU A 87 12.56 12.21 -5.45
N PRO A 88 13.36 12.67 -4.46
CA PRO A 88 14.63 12.02 -4.17
C PRO A 88 14.41 10.52 -3.90
N THR A 89 15.29 9.69 -4.43
CA THR A 89 15.22 8.23 -4.32
C THR A 89 14.91 7.73 -2.90
N GLN A 90 15.60 8.30 -1.91
CA GLN A 90 15.42 7.90 -0.50
C GLN A 90 14.01 8.23 0.02
N VAL A 91 13.47 9.39 -0.38
CA VAL A 91 12.13 9.83 0.01
C VAL A 91 11.08 8.93 -0.63
N GLN A 92 11.18 8.68 -1.93
CA GLN A 92 10.27 7.79 -2.64
C GLN A 92 10.23 6.37 -2.03
N VAL A 93 11.40 5.80 -1.75
CA VAL A 93 11.51 4.47 -1.13
C VAL A 93 10.90 4.47 0.27
N ALA A 94 11.18 5.48 1.09
CA ALA A 94 10.65 5.57 2.44
C ALA A 94 9.11 5.71 2.44
N LEU A 95 8.55 6.60 1.62
CA LEU A 95 7.10 6.79 1.49
C LEU A 95 6.40 5.53 1.00
N TYR A 96 6.95 4.86 -0.02
CA TYR A 96 6.42 3.58 -0.50
C TYR A 96 6.39 2.52 0.61
N ARG A 97 7.48 2.38 1.37
CA ARG A 97 7.58 1.39 2.46
C ARG A 97 6.66 1.71 3.64
N ILE A 98 6.42 2.98 3.92
CA ILE A 98 5.44 3.38 4.93
C ILE A 98 4.02 3.02 4.46
N ALA A 99 3.66 3.33 3.20
CA ALA A 99 2.37 2.93 2.64
C ALA A 99 2.17 1.42 2.64
N GLN A 100 3.21 0.67 2.28
CA GLN A 100 3.21 -0.80 2.29
C GLN A 100 2.94 -1.35 3.69
N GLU A 101 3.61 -0.82 4.71
CA GLU A 101 3.42 -1.24 6.09
C GLU A 101 2.03 -0.86 6.62
N ALA A 102 1.55 0.35 6.32
CA ALA A 102 0.20 0.77 6.68
C ALA A 102 -0.86 -0.15 6.07
N LEU A 103 -0.77 -0.46 4.77
CA LEU A 103 -1.70 -1.38 4.10
C LEU A 103 -1.56 -2.83 4.59
N ASN A 104 -0.35 -3.28 4.96
CA ASN A 104 -0.17 -4.58 5.61
C ASN A 104 -0.87 -4.65 6.96
N ASN A 105 -0.86 -3.56 7.74
CA ASN A 105 -1.58 -3.48 9.01
C ASN A 105 -3.09 -3.55 8.80
N VAL A 106 -3.63 -2.89 7.77
CA VAL A 106 -5.03 -3.04 7.39
C VAL A 106 -5.38 -4.49 7.12
N VAL A 107 -4.58 -5.16 6.28
CA VAL A 107 -4.80 -6.57 5.90
C VAL A 107 -4.79 -7.51 7.09
N LYS A 108 -3.88 -7.29 8.05
CA LYS A 108 -3.66 -8.20 9.17
C LYS A 108 -4.57 -7.94 10.36
N HIS A 109 -4.95 -6.68 10.58
CA HIS A 109 -5.46 -6.26 11.87
C HIS A 109 -6.75 -5.44 11.83
N ALA A 110 -7.01 -4.70 10.75
CA ALA A 110 -8.05 -3.69 10.77
C ALA A 110 -9.48 -4.27 10.69
N GLY A 111 -9.70 -5.37 9.98
CA GLY A 111 -11.06 -5.81 9.66
C GLY A 111 -11.87 -4.74 8.91
N ALA A 112 -11.17 -3.86 8.19
CA ALA A 112 -11.76 -2.73 7.49
C ALA A 112 -12.62 -3.18 6.30
N THR A 113 -13.59 -2.36 5.94
CA THR A 113 -14.41 -2.51 4.74
C THR A 113 -14.06 -1.51 3.64
N GLU A 114 -13.24 -0.50 3.97
CA GLU A 114 -12.80 0.55 3.06
C GLU A 114 -11.43 1.08 3.48
N VAL A 115 -10.60 1.40 2.49
CA VAL A 115 -9.29 2.03 2.69
C VAL A 115 -9.13 3.18 1.71
N VAL A 116 -8.61 4.31 2.18
CA VAL A 116 -8.29 5.48 1.36
C VAL A 116 -6.79 5.72 1.40
N VAL A 117 -6.19 5.89 0.22
CA VAL A 117 -4.79 6.28 0.06
C VAL A 117 -4.75 7.57 -0.75
N ARG A 118 -4.05 8.59 -0.27
CA ARG A 118 -3.85 9.85 -1.00
C ARG A 118 -2.38 10.21 -1.03
N LEU A 119 -1.91 10.56 -2.21
CA LEU A 119 -0.61 11.16 -2.41
C LEU A 119 -0.82 12.55 -2.99
N HIS A 120 -0.30 13.54 -2.31
CA HIS A 120 -0.22 14.90 -2.82
C HIS A 120 1.25 15.31 -2.87
N ALA A 121 1.73 15.64 -4.08
CA ALA A 121 3.11 16.06 -4.30
C ALA A 121 3.11 17.38 -5.07
N ALA A 122 3.52 18.45 -4.42
CA ALA A 122 3.57 19.78 -5.00
C ALA A 122 4.89 20.47 -4.64
N ASP A 123 5.62 20.91 -5.66
CA ASP A 123 6.88 21.69 -5.61
C ASP A 123 7.88 21.22 -4.54
N SER A 124 7.63 21.60 -3.28
CA SER A 124 8.52 21.32 -2.15
C SER A 124 7.90 20.40 -1.09
N ASP A 125 6.60 20.13 -1.17
CA ASP A 125 5.86 19.43 -0.13
C ASP A 125 5.24 18.14 -0.66
N VAL A 126 5.38 17.06 0.11
CA VAL A 126 4.74 15.78 -0.19
C VAL A 126 3.97 15.28 1.01
N THR A 127 2.71 14.96 0.80
CA THR A 127 1.87 14.35 1.83
C THR A 127 1.38 12.99 1.33
N LEU A 128 1.69 11.95 2.10
CA LEU A 128 1.12 10.62 1.95
C LEU A 128 0.13 10.37 3.07
N PHE A 129 -1.06 9.95 2.72
CA PHE A 129 -2.15 9.68 3.64
C PHE A 129 -2.68 8.26 3.38
N VAL A 130 -2.83 7.46 4.44
CA VAL A 130 -3.47 6.13 4.42
C VAL A 130 -4.45 6.06 5.57
N GLN A 131 -5.71 5.76 5.29
CA GLN A 131 -6.75 5.60 6.31
C GLN A 131 -7.59 4.38 6.02
N ASP A 132 -7.91 3.62 7.07
CA ASP A 132 -8.90 2.57 7.07
C ASP A 132 -10.08 2.90 7.99
N ASN A 133 -11.20 2.23 7.78
CA ASN A 133 -12.39 2.32 8.65
C ASN A 133 -12.54 1.09 9.56
N GLY A 134 -11.43 0.48 9.94
CA GLY A 134 -11.40 -0.76 10.71
C GLY A 134 -11.57 -0.58 12.21
N THR A 135 -11.07 -1.56 12.96
CA THR A 135 -11.24 -1.61 14.43
C THR A 135 -10.32 -0.68 15.20
N GLY A 136 -9.32 -0.07 14.54
CA GLY A 136 -8.32 0.77 15.20
C GLY A 136 -7.56 0.09 16.33
N PHE A 137 -6.77 0.86 17.04
CA PHE A 137 -6.01 0.45 18.22
C PHE A 137 -5.70 1.66 19.10
N ASP A 138 -5.27 1.42 20.34
CA ASP A 138 -4.77 2.46 21.24
C ASP A 138 -3.28 2.68 20.98
N PRO A 139 -2.86 3.82 20.39
CA PRO A 139 -1.46 4.11 20.09
C PRO A 139 -0.60 4.38 21.34
N THR A 140 -1.20 4.55 22.51
CA THR A 140 -0.50 4.80 23.78
C THR A 140 -0.11 3.51 24.49
N VAL A 141 -0.76 2.39 24.15
CA VAL A 141 -0.45 1.07 24.69
C VAL A 141 0.73 0.48 23.94
N ALA A 142 1.72 -0.01 24.67
CA ALA A 142 2.86 -0.70 24.06
C ALA A 142 2.36 -1.88 23.21
N PRO A 143 2.75 -1.97 21.93
CA PRO A 143 2.28 -3.06 21.07
C PRO A 143 2.77 -4.41 21.61
N PRO A 144 1.97 -5.48 21.46
CA PRO A 144 2.40 -6.83 21.79
C PRO A 144 3.72 -7.21 21.13
N ALA A 145 4.47 -8.15 21.69
CA ALA A 145 5.72 -8.64 21.12
C ALA A 145 5.51 -9.09 19.67
N GLY A 146 6.29 -8.53 18.72
CA GLY A 146 6.18 -8.81 17.30
C GLY A 146 5.44 -7.74 16.46
N HIS A 147 4.85 -6.72 17.07
CA HIS A 147 4.17 -5.62 16.35
C HIS A 147 5.10 -4.40 16.21
N PHE A 148 6.10 -4.51 15.34
CA PHE A 148 7.10 -3.45 15.12
C PHE A 148 6.72 -2.46 14.02
N GLY A 149 5.62 -2.67 13.31
CA GLY A 149 5.25 -1.92 12.10
C GLY A 149 5.21 -0.40 12.31
N VAL A 150 4.59 0.06 13.40
CA VAL A 150 4.51 1.49 13.75
C VAL A 150 5.89 2.09 13.99
N ASN A 151 6.77 1.38 14.71
CA ASN A 151 8.12 1.86 14.97
C ASN A 151 8.96 1.90 13.69
N ILE A 152 8.84 0.89 12.83
CA ILE A 152 9.49 0.86 11.52
C ILE A 152 9.06 2.04 10.65
N MET A 153 7.77 2.38 10.65
CA MET A 153 7.28 3.56 9.93
C MET A 153 7.87 4.85 10.50
N ARG A 154 7.95 4.99 11.82
CA ARG A 154 8.59 6.16 12.48
C ARG A 154 10.07 6.29 12.12
N GLU A 155 10.83 5.21 12.21
CA GLU A 155 12.25 5.20 11.85
C GLU A 155 12.46 5.61 10.39
N ARG A 156 11.64 5.10 9.47
CA ARG A 156 11.71 5.44 8.04
C ARG A 156 11.38 6.91 7.78
N ALA A 157 10.35 7.45 8.42
CA ALA A 157 10.02 8.87 8.30
C ALA A 157 11.16 9.74 8.84
N GLN A 158 11.72 9.38 10.00
CA GLN A 158 12.86 10.10 10.59
C GLN A 158 14.10 10.10 9.69
N GLN A 159 14.40 8.98 9.02
CA GLN A 159 15.54 8.86 8.11
C GLN A 159 15.51 9.85 6.94
N ILE A 160 14.33 10.27 6.53
CA ILE A 160 14.14 11.24 5.43
C ILE A 160 13.77 12.65 5.92
N GLY A 161 13.78 12.88 7.24
CA GLY A 161 13.38 14.16 7.83
C GLY A 161 11.87 14.47 7.68
N ALA A 162 11.02 13.43 7.51
CA ALA A 162 9.58 13.60 7.41
C ALA A 162 8.90 13.55 8.79
N ALA A 163 7.82 14.33 8.92
CA ALA A 163 6.90 14.19 10.04
C ALA A 163 5.95 13.01 9.76
N LEU A 164 5.78 12.12 10.74
CA LEU A 164 4.81 11.03 10.72
C LEU A 164 3.82 11.22 11.86
N ASP A 165 2.55 11.26 11.52
CA ASP A 165 1.44 11.21 12.46
C ASP A 165 0.64 9.93 12.27
N ILE A 166 0.33 9.26 13.39
CA ILE A 166 -0.51 8.06 13.42
C ILE A 166 -1.59 8.28 14.46
N THR A 167 -2.82 8.44 13.99
CA THR A 167 -4.00 8.54 14.83
C THR A 167 -4.84 7.28 14.69
N SER A 168 -5.24 6.72 15.82
CA SER A 168 -6.14 5.56 15.87
C SER A 168 -6.91 5.54 17.18
N GLU A 169 -8.13 5.05 17.13
CA GLU A 169 -9.00 4.87 18.29
C GLU A 169 -9.59 3.47 18.27
N PRO A 170 -9.57 2.74 19.41
CA PRO A 170 -10.20 1.42 19.51
C PRO A 170 -11.68 1.45 19.10
N GLY A 171 -12.07 0.53 18.23
CA GLY A 171 -13.42 0.45 17.67
C GLY A 171 -13.70 1.42 16.51
N SER A 172 -12.72 2.16 16.03
CA SER A 172 -12.85 3.17 14.99
C SER A 172 -11.80 2.98 13.88
N SER A 173 -11.27 4.04 13.34
CA SER A 173 -10.36 4.05 12.19
C SER A 173 -8.89 4.13 12.61
N THR A 174 -7.99 3.77 11.67
CA THR A 174 -6.58 4.14 11.76
C THR A 174 -6.21 5.07 10.61
N ARG A 175 -5.44 6.09 10.93
CA ARG A 175 -4.91 7.06 9.97
C ARG A 175 -3.41 7.19 10.14
N VAL A 176 -2.69 7.07 9.03
CA VAL A 176 -1.26 7.31 8.91
C VAL A 176 -1.05 8.47 7.97
N THR A 177 -0.41 9.54 8.41
CA THR A 177 -0.08 10.71 7.60
C THR A 177 1.42 10.95 7.66
N VAL A 178 2.06 11.06 6.49
CA VAL A 178 3.48 11.43 6.36
C VAL A 178 3.54 12.74 5.64
N HIS A 179 4.26 13.69 6.20
CA HIS A 179 4.52 14.99 5.58
C HIS A 179 6.03 15.18 5.43
N TRP A 180 6.48 15.35 4.20
CA TRP A 180 7.87 15.62 3.87
C TRP A 180 8.00 16.92 3.10
N THR A 181 8.94 17.76 3.51
CA THR A 181 9.24 19.04 2.86
C THR A 181 10.65 18.99 2.31
N ARG A 182 10.81 19.37 1.05
CA ARG A 182 12.14 19.53 0.45
C ARG A 182 12.82 20.73 1.08
N GLU A 183 13.92 20.52 1.81
CA GLU A 183 14.75 21.62 2.26
C GLU A 183 15.25 22.43 1.04
N LYS A 184 14.87 23.71 0.98
CA LYS A 184 15.47 24.63 0.02
C LYS A 184 16.95 24.75 0.39
N GLY A 185 17.83 24.09 -0.39
CA GLY A 185 19.26 24.20 -0.21
C GLY A 185 19.64 25.69 -0.13
N THR A 186 20.16 26.10 1.00
CA THR A 186 20.77 27.43 1.18
C THR A 186 21.94 27.47 0.22
N ILE A 187 21.77 28.13 -0.92
CA ILE A 187 22.88 28.46 -1.82
C ILE A 187 23.77 29.42 -1.02
N HIS A 188 24.77 28.86 -0.35
CA HIS A 188 25.89 29.67 0.13
C HIS A 188 26.63 30.15 -1.11
N GLY A 189 26.22 31.31 -1.62
CA GLY A 189 27.01 32.08 -2.55
C GLY A 189 28.35 32.42 -1.86
N GLN A 190 29.39 31.71 -2.23
CA GLN A 190 30.74 32.23 -2.00
C GLN A 190 30.95 33.36 -3.01
N ALA A 191 31.00 34.56 -2.47
CA ALA A 191 31.55 35.73 -3.12
C ALA A 191 33.07 35.72 -2.94
#